data_398d90e036651529e79128acf5cd903b
#
_entry.id   398d90e036651529e79128acf5cd903b
#
_cell.length_a   1.000
_cell.length_b   1.000
_cell.length_c   1.000
_cell.angle_alpha   90.00
_cell.angle_beta   90.00
_cell.angle_gamma   90.00
#
_symmetry.space_group_name_H-M   'P 1'
#
loop_
_entity.id
_entity.type
_entity.pdbx_description
1 polymer ?
#
loop_
_entity_poly.entity_id
_entity_poly.type
_entity_poly.pdbx_seq_one_letter_code
_entity_poly.pdbx_strand_id
1 'polypeptide(L)'
;QSAITAIRKARANGNLMFLNTGRCIQNVEPRFQEVGFDGFVCGCGTDIYCGGKNLLHVTQSHEITMELLKAARDTNVDIVFESSTAVAYDPVRPVIHPDAVAQYDAFVKRGYTMPTDLESPDFTCDKFVIWFQDKEQLQAFRKISDVHFNCIDRGGTFREFVPHGYSKATGIQFVLDHYNLSKEDAYAFGDSNNDLPMLSYLPNSVAMGNAYPASLFDRVSFVTKKASEDGIAFALEHFSFL
;
A
#
# COMPACT_ATOMS: atom_id res chain seq x y z
N GLN A 1 2.79 21.43 -0.59
CA GLN A 1 3.32 22.00 -1.85
C GLN A 1 4.83 21.85 -1.95
N SER A 2 5.59 22.06 -0.88
CA SER A 2 7.07 21.92 -0.83
C SER A 2 7.56 20.55 -1.28
N ALA A 3 6.93 19.46 -0.81
CA ALA A 3 7.27 18.10 -1.20
C ALA A 3 7.16 17.90 -2.74
N ILE A 4 6.07 18.39 -3.37
CA ILE A 4 5.88 18.29 -4.81
C ILE A 4 7.00 19.03 -5.55
N THR A 5 7.31 20.25 -5.13
CA THR A 5 8.40 21.05 -5.70
C THR A 5 9.76 20.36 -5.57
N ALA A 6 10.05 19.81 -4.38
CA ALA A 6 11.29 19.11 -4.12
C ALA A 6 11.42 17.82 -4.95
N ILE A 7 10.36 17.01 -5.04
CA ILE A 7 10.33 15.80 -5.88
C ILE A 7 10.59 16.14 -7.35
N ARG A 8 9.93 17.18 -7.87
CA ARG A 8 10.14 17.61 -9.27
C ARG A 8 11.55 18.12 -9.52
N LYS A 9 12.14 18.83 -8.56
CA LYS A 9 13.53 19.31 -8.65
C LYS A 9 14.52 18.13 -8.60
N ALA A 10 14.34 17.19 -7.68
CA ALA A 10 15.18 15.99 -7.62
C ALA A 10 15.12 15.19 -8.93
N ARG A 11 13.94 15.06 -9.54
CA ARG A 11 13.81 14.45 -10.88
C ARG A 11 14.55 15.23 -11.96
N ALA A 12 14.42 16.55 -11.98
CA ALA A 12 15.15 17.39 -12.93
C ALA A 12 16.68 17.26 -12.81
N ASN A 13 17.17 16.91 -11.61
CA ASN A 13 18.58 16.61 -11.34
C ASN A 13 18.97 15.15 -11.72
N GLY A 14 18.10 14.39 -12.36
CA GLY A 14 18.37 13.04 -12.87
C GLY A 14 18.03 11.91 -11.90
N ASN A 15 17.37 12.18 -10.76
CA ASN A 15 16.93 11.15 -9.84
C ASN A 15 15.59 10.55 -10.26
N LEU A 16 15.43 9.25 -10.09
CA LEU A 16 14.16 8.56 -10.29
C LEU A 16 13.30 8.63 -9.01
N MET A 17 12.07 9.05 -9.14
CA MET A 17 11.14 9.23 -8.02
C MET A 17 9.94 8.30 -8.17
N PHE A 18 9.73 7.45 -7.18
CA PHE A 18 8.64 6.47 -7.16
C PHE A 18 7.69 6.69 -5.99
N LEU A 19 6.39 6.48 -6.21
CA LEU A 19 5.44 6.32 -5.12
C LEU A 19 5.31 4.83 -4.78
N ASN A 20 5.70 4.43 -3.55
CA ASN A 20 5.55 3.07 -3.04
C ASN A 20 4.44 3.03 -2.00
N THR A 21 3.32 2.39 -2.32
CA THR A 21 2.09 2.47 -1.52
C THR A 21 1.40 1.11 -1.36
N GLY A 22 0.70 0.93 -0.22
CA GLY A 22 -0.22 -0.19 -0.04
C GLY A 22 -1.52 -0.06 -0.83
N ARG A 23 -1.85 1.14 -1.34
CA ARG A 23 -3.06 1.34 -2.16
C ARG A 23 -2.93 0.65 -3.50
N CYS A 24 -4.02 0.07 -4.01
CA CYS A 24 -4.10 -0.30 -5.42
C CYS A 24 -4.10 0.97 -6.28
N ILE A 25 -3.74 0.86 -7.57
CA ILE A 25 -3.62 2.03 -8.46
C ILE A 25 -4.92 2.82 -8.56
N GLN A 26 -6.07 2.16 -8.53
CA GLN A 26 -7.39 2.78 -8.52
C GLN A 26 -7.62 3.67 -7.29
N ASN A 27 -7.00 3.34 -6.16
CA ASN A 27 -7.12 4.10 -4.92
C ASN A 27 -6.05 5.19 -4.76
N VAL A 28 -5.10 5.31 -5.70
CA VAL A 28 -4.14 6.41 -5.73
C VAL A 28 -4.85 7.66 -6.25
N GLU A 29 -5.02 8.65 -5.37
CA GLU A 29 -5.72 9.89 -5.69
C GLU A 29 -5.03 10.65 -6.84
N PRO A 30 -5.79 11.31 -7.76
CA PRO A 30 -5.24 12.02 -8.91
C PRO A 30 -4.13 13.02 -8.56
N ARG A 31 -4.23 13.68 -7.40
CA ARG A 31 -3.21 14.62 -6.94
C ARG A 31 -1.81 13.99 -6.76
N PHE A 32 -1.73 12.69 -6.47
CA PHE A 32 -0.44 11.98 -6.38
C PHE A 32 0.06 11.59 -7.77
N GLN A 33 -0.84 11.29 -8.69
CA GLN A 33 -0.47 11.03 -10.08
C GLN A 33 0.09 12.29 -10.75
N GLU A 34 -0.43 13.48 -10.41
CA GLU A 34 0.02 14.78 -10.92
C GLU A 34 1.38 15.25 -10.35
N VAL A 35 1.90 14.62 -9.32
CA VAL A 35 3.25 14.96 -8.77
C VAL A 35 4.32 14.78 -9.84
N GLY A 36 4.14 13.80 -10.72
CA GLY A 36 5.05 13.49 -11.82
C GLY A 36 6.12 12.48 -11.41
N PHE A 37 5.75 11.42 -10.72
CA PHE A 37 6.63 10.28 -10.43
C PHE A 37 7.05 9.54 -11.72
N ASP A 38 8.20 8.89 -11.70
CA ASP A 38 8.68 8.01 -12.78
C ASP A 38 7.95 6.68 -12.79
N GLY A 39 7.37 6.31 -11.65
CA GLY A 39 6.55 5.11 -11.53
C GLY A 39 5.85 4.99 -10.18
N PHE A 40 5.09 3.90 -10.09
CA PHE A 40 4.27 3.56 -8.93
C PHE A 40 4.52 2.10 -8.56
N VAL A 41 4.78 1.84 -7.28
CA VAL A 41 4.73 0.52 -6.67
C VAL A 41 3.47 0.48 -5.83
N CYS A 42 2.44 -0.14 -6.34
CA CYS A 42 1.11 -0.22 -5.74
C CYS A 42 0.86 -1.58 -5.08
N GLY A 43 -0.21 -1.67 -4.30
CA GLY A 43 -0.64 -2.93 -3.67
C GLY A 43 0.42 -3.59 -2.79
N CYS A 44 1.31 -2.79 -2.16
CA CYS A 44 2.47 -3.34 -1.44
C CYS A 44 3.38 -4.21 -2.34
N GLY A 45 3.57 -3.84 -3.60
CA GLY A 45 4.47 -4.53 -4.52
C GLY A 45 3.80 -5.55 -5.44
N THR A 46 2.47 -5.63 -5.45
CA THR A 46 1.73 -6.52 -6.36
C THR A 46 1.47 -5.90 -7.72
N ASP A 47 1.59 -4.58 -7.87
CA ASP A 47 1.25 -3.87 -9.09
C ASP A 47 2.26 -2.73 -9.33
N ILE A 48 3.08 -2.81 -10.39
CA ILE A 48 4.23 -1.93 -10.60
C ILE A 48 4.16 -1.28 -11.97
N TYR A 49 4.26 0.04 -11.97
CA TYR A 49 4.27 0.89 -13.16
C TYR A 49 5.59 1.65 -13.26
N CYS A 50 6.23 1.61 -14.42
CA CYS A 50 7.41 2.40 -14.74
C CYS A 50 7.22 3.09 -16.11
N GLY A 51 7.48 4.38 -16.19
CA GLY A 51 7.33 5.14 -17.43
C GLY A 51 5.92 5.04 -18.05
N GLY A 52 4.89 4.94 -17.22
CA GLY A 52 3.50 4.81 -17.66
C GLY A 52 3.09 3.39 -18.14
N LYS A 53 3.97 2.40 -18.07
CA LYS A 53 3.67 1.01 -18.43
C LYS A 53 3.55 0.15 -17.19
N ASN A 54 2.55 -0.73 -17.15
CA ASN A 54 2.48 -1.79 -16.13
C ASN A 54 3.51 -2.85 -16.46
N LEU A 55 4.43 -3.13 -15.52
CA LEU A 55 5.51 -4.11 -15.68
C LEU A 55 5.31 -5.37 -14.84
N LEU A 56 4.53 -5.25 -13.77
CA LEU A 56 4.16 -6.37 -12.91
C LEU A 56 2.73 -6.16 -12.43
N HIS A 57 1.91 -7.19 -12.57
CA HIS A 57 0.59 -7.26 -11.93
C HIS A 57 0.37 -8.67 -11.41
N VAL A 58 0.10 -8.78 -10.12
CA VAL A 58 -0.14 -10.03 -9.41
C VAL A 58 -1.55 -10.02 -8.86
N THR A 59 -2.34 -10.94 -9.34
CA THR A 59 -3.72 -11.14 -8.88
C THR A 59 -3.91 -12.56 -8.35
N GLN A 60 -4.86 -12.75 -7.46
CA GLN A 60 -5.25 -14.06 -6.94
C GLN A 60 -6.32 -14.68 -7.82
N SER A 61 -6.44 -16.00 -7.79
CA SER A 61 -7.50 -16.67 -8.53
C SER A 61 -8.89 -16.33 -7.95
N HIS A 62 -9.91 -16.50 -8.80
CA HIS A 62 -11.29 -16.38 -8.36
C HIS A 62 -11.60 -17.32 -7.19
N GLU A 63 -11.11 -18.56 -7.20
CA GLU A 63 -11.34 -19.54 -6.12
C GLU A 63 -10.81 -19.04 -4.77
N ILE A 64 -9.57 -18.52 -4.72
CA ILE A 64 -9.00 -17.93 -3.50
C ILE A 64 -9.82 -16.71 -3.06
N THR A 65 -10.26 -15.88 -4.01
CA THR A 65 -11.08 -14.70 -3.71
C THR A 65 -12.42 -15.09 -3.09
N MET A 66 -13.07 -16.16 -3.61
CA MET A 66 -14.33 -16.68 -3.05
C MET A 66 -14.14 -17.36 -1.71
N GLU A 67 -13.03 -18.05 -1.49
CA GLU A 67 -12.70 -18.63 -0.17
C GLU A 67 -12.57 -17.52 0.88
N LEU A 68 -11.92 -16.43 0.56
CA LEU A 68 -11.78 -15.27 1.44
C LEU A 68 -13.12 -14.57 1.70
N LEU A 69 -13.96 -14.40 0.67
CA LEU A 69 -15.29 -13.83 0.79
C LEU A 69 -16.17 -14.68 1.74
N LYS A 70 -16.13 -15.99 1.54
CA LYS A 70 -16.83 -16.93 2.43
C LYS A 70 -16.30 -16.86 3.86
N ALA A 71 -14.98 -16.85 4.04
CA ALA A 71 -14.37 -16.73 5.37
C ALA A 71 -14.76 -15.42 6.06
N ALA A 72 -14.82 -14.31 5.34
CA ALA A 72 -15.26 -13.02 5.88
C ALA A 72 -16.73 -13.06 6.32
N ARG A 73 -17.60 -13.71 5.54
CA ARG A 73 -19.00 -13.90 5.89
C ARG A 73 -19.16 -14.80 7.13
N ASP A 74 -18.43 -15.92 7.19
CA ASP A 74 -18.48 -16.89 8.29
C ASP A 74 -17.95 -16.31 9.61
N THR A 75 -16.93 -15.45 9.55
CA THR A 75 -16.29 -14.84 10.72
C THR A 75 -16.81 -13.45 11.06
N ASN A 76 -17.73 -12.93 10.26
CA ASN A 76 -18.33 -11.60 10.45
C ASN A 76 -17.33 -10.44 10.46
N VAL A 77 -16.23 -10.52 9.67
CA VAL A 77 -15.31 -9.41 9.44
C VAL A 77 -15.77 -8.59 8.21
N ASP A 78 -15.54 -7.29 8.23
CA ASP A 78 -15.71 -6.47 7.02
C ASP A 78 -14.47 -6.61 6.14
N ILE A 79 -14.64 -7.09 4.92
CA ILE A 79 -13.56 -7.25 3.94
C ILE A 79 -13.71 -6.27 2.79
N VAL A 80 -12.58 -5.74 2.33
CA VAL A 80 -12.49 -4.91 1.13
C VAL A 80 -11.44 -5.49 0.22
N PHE A 81 -11.86 -6.00 -0.90
CA PHE A 81 -10.96 -6.46 -1.95
C PHE A 81 -10.45 -5.28 -2.76
N GLU A 82 -9.17 -5.32 -3.08
CA GLU A 82 -8.50 -4.29 -3.88
C GLU A 82 -7.80 -4.94 -5.07
N SER A 83 -8.00 -4.36 -6.26
CA SER A 83 -7.33 -4.75 -7.49
C SER A 83 -6.90 -3.52 -8.30
N SER A 84 -6.22 -3.75 -9.41
CA SER A 84 -5.85 -2.68 -10.35
C SER A 84 -7.07 -2.01 -11.00
N THR A 85 -8.25 -2.66 -10.99
CA THR A 85 -9.46 -2.19 -11.67
C THR A 85 -10.59 -1.81 -10.72
N ALA A 86 -10.60 -2.32 -9.49
CA ALA A 86 -11.71 -2.11 -8.56
C ALA A 86 -11.29 -2.10 -7.10
N VAL A 87 -12.12 -1.44 -6.30
CA VAL A 87 -12.23 -1.61 -4.85
C VAL A 87 -13.62 -2.18 -4.59
N ALA A 88 -13.72 -3.31 -3.90
CA ALA A 88 -14.97 -4.04 -3.77
C ALA A 88 -15.27 -4.42 -2.32
N TYR A 89 -16.48 -4.10 -1.89
CA TYR A 89 -17.09 -4.55 -0.63
C TYR A 89 -18.08 -5.68 -0.92
N ASP A 90 -18.37 -6.51 0.09
CA ASP A 90 -19.41 -7.54 -0.06
C ASP A 90 -20.79 -6.87 -0.31
N PRO A 91 -21.41 -7.04 -1.48
CA PRO A 91 -22.67 -6.40 -1.80
C PRO A 91 -23.88 -7.05 -1.09
N VAL A 92 -23.69 -8.24 -0.52
CA VAL A 92 -24.78 -9.01 0.13
C VAL A 92 -24.90 -8.65 1.60
N ARG A 93 -23.80 -8.23 2.23
CA ARG A 93 -23.78 -7.88 3.65
C ARG A 93 -23.56 -6.38 3.86
N PRO A 94 -24.26 -5.77 4.84
CA PRO A 94 -23.94 -4.41 5.23
C PRO A 94 -22.54 -4.35 5.83
N VAL A 95 -21.81 -3.27 5.55
CA VAL A 95 -20.57 -2.92 6.26
C VAL A 95 -20.96 -2.48 7.67
N ILE A 96 -20.33 -3.05 8.68
CA ILE A 96 -20.73 -2.83 10.09
C ILE A 96 -19.68 -2.10 10.93
N HIS A 97 -18.39 -2.27 10.63
CA HIS A 97 -17.33 -1.58 11.39
C HIS A 97 -17.33 -0.08 11.06
N PRO A 98 -17.35 0.84 12.06
CA PRO A 98 -17.46 2.28 11.79
C PRO A 98 -16.41 2.83 10.82
N ASP A 99 -15.14 2.39 10.94
CA ASP A 99 -14.07 2.85 10.06
C ASP A 99 -14.23 2.29 8.63
N ALA A 100 -14.74 1.06 8.49
CA ALA A 100 -15.05 0.49 7.18
C ALA A 100 -16.21 1.23 6.50
N VAL A 101 -17.26 1.59 7.26
CA VAL A 101 -18.35 2.44 6.78
C VAL A 101 -17.82 3.81 6.32
N ALA A 102 -17.00 4.45 7.14
CA ALA A 102 -16.41 5.76 6.79
C ALA A 102 -15.56 5.67 5.53
N GLN A 103 -14.82 4.57 5.34
CA GLN A 103 -14.05 4.35 4.12
C GLN A 103 -14.96 4.11 2.90
N TYR A 104 -16.00 3.29 3.05
CA TYR A 104 -17.01 3.05 2.00
C TYR A 104 -17.63 4.38 1.52
N ASP A 105 -18.10 5.21 2.47
CA ASP A 105 -18.69 6.52 2.18
C ASP A 105 -17.67 7.45 1.47
N ALA A 106 -16.41 7.40 1.87
CA ALA A 106 -15.36 8.18 1.23
C ALA A 106 -15.13 7.74 -0.23
N PHE A 107 -15.20 6.46 -0.54
CA PHE A 107 -15.11 5.96 -1.92
C PHE A 107 -16.33 6.39 -2.73
N VAL A 108 -17.54 6.22 -2.21
CA VAL A 108 -18.77 6.67 -2.88
C VAL A 108 -18.72 8.18 -3.16
N LYS A 109 -18.31 8.99 -2.18
CA LYS A 109 -18.15 10.44 -2.34
C LYS A 109 -17.12 10.83 -3.42
N ARG A 110 -16.10 10.00 -3.63
CA ARG A 110 -15.09 10.16 -4.69
C ARG A 110 -15.56 9.65 -6.06
N GLY A 111 -16.79 9.15 -6.16
CA GLY A 111 -17.37 8.65 -7.40
C GLY A 111 -16.99 7.23 -7.78
N TYR A 112 -16.50 6.43 -6.83
CA TYR A 112 -16.24 5.01 -7.09
C TYR A 112 -17.53 4.24 -7.26
N THR A 113 -17.59 3.44 -8.32
CA THR A 113 -18.65 2.43 -8.49
C THR A 113 -18.13 1.10 -7.96
N MET A 114 -18.79 0.58 -6.93
CA MET A 114 -18.43 -0.72 -6.37
C MET A 114 -19.00 -1.85 -7.24
N PRO A 115 -18.23 -2.93 -7.48
CA PRO A 115 -18.77 -4.14 -8.08
C PRO A 115 -19.94 -4.69 -7.25
N THR A 116 -21.00 -5.11 -7.94
CA THR A 116 -22.20 -5.66 -7.33
C THR A 116 -22.29 -7.19 -7.45
N ASP A 117 -21.44 -7.79 -8.25
CA ASP A 117 -21.33 -9.23 -8.45
C ASP A 117 -19.89 -9.69 -8.22
N LEU A 118 -19.59 -10.11 -6.98
CA LEU A 118 -18.30 -10.67 -6.61
C LEU A 118 -18.21 -12.18 -6.92
N GLU A 119 -19.33 -12.83 -7.25
CA GLU A 119 -19.37 -14.24 -7.59
C GLU A 119 -19.12 -14.50 -9.08
N SER A 120 -19.04 -13.43 -9.89
CA SER A 120 -18.60 -13.50 -11.29
C SER A 120 -17.22 -14.17 -11.40
N PRO A 121 -17.03 -15.15 -12.31
CA PRO A 121 -15.74 -15.81 -12.52
C PRO A 121 -14.59 -14.86 -12.87
N ASP A 122 -14.89 -13.66 -13.37
CA ASP A 122 -13.93 -12.62 -13.70
C ASP A 122 -13.50 -11.79 -12.50
N PHE A 123 -14.19 -11.90 -11.35
CA PHE A 123 -13.84 -11.17 -10.16
C PHE A 123 -12.65 -11.81 -9.44
N THR A 124 -11.59 -11.04 -9.29
CA THR A 124 -10.33 -11.41 -8.64
C THR A 124 -9.83 -10.26 -7.77
N CYS A 125 -8.89 -10.52 -6.88
CA CYS A 125 -8.26 -9.48 -6.06
C CYS A 125 -6.74 -9.60 -6.09
N ASP A 126 -6.05 -8.48 -5.92
CA ASP A 126 -4.59 -8.43 -5.79
C ASP A 126 -4.20 -8.54 -4.32
N LYS A 127 -4.95 -7.89 -3.48
CA LYS A 127 -4.83 -7.85 -2.02
C LYS A 127 -6.17 -7.48 -1.39
N PHE A 128 -6.23 -7.49 -0.06
CA PHE A 128 -7.44 -7.06 0.65
C PHE A 128 -7.10 -6.47 2.02
N VAL A 129 -8.07 -5.80 2.59
CA VAL A 129 -8.03 -5.30 3.97
C VAL A 129 -9.27 -5.77 4.72
N ILE A 130 -9.17 -5.88 6.04
CA ILE A 130 -10.30 -6.22 6.89
C ILE A 130 -10.42 -5.30 8.10
N TRP A 131 -11.64 -5.14 8.57
CA TRP A 131 -11.94 -4.66 9.92
C TRP A 131 -12.64 -5.77 10.71
N PHE A 132 -12.29 -5.88 11.97
CA PHE A 132 -12.80 -6.88 12.90
C PHE A 132 -13.16 -6.22 14.23
N GLN A 133 -14.00 -6.87 15.05
CA GLN A 133 -14.44 -6.33 16.33
C GLN A 133 -13.60 -6.85 17.50
N ASP A 134 -13.19 -8.12 17.42
CA ASP A 134 -12.43 -8.79 18.48
C ASP A 134 -11.34 -9.72 17.92
N LYS A 135 -10.52 -10.23 18.83
CA LYS A 135 -9.38 -11.10 18.46
C LYS A 135 -9.82 -12.47 17.95
N GLU A 136 -10.94 -12.97 18.42
CA GLU A 136 -11.50 -14.27 18.04
C GLU A 136 -11.90 -14.25 16.57
N GLN A 137 -12.58 -13.20 16.12
CA GLN A 137 -12.88 -12.98 14.70
C GLN A 137 -11.63 -12.96 13.84
N LEU A 138 -10.62 -12.16 14.24
CA LEU A 138 -9.34 -12.09 13.51
C LEU A 138 -8.65 -13.46 13.44
N GLN A 139 -8.59 -14.18 14.55
CA GLN A 139 -7.95 -15.50 14.59
C GLN A 139 -8.69 -16.52 13.73
N ALA A 140 -10.01 -16.50 13.73
CA ALA A 140 -10.82 -17.38 12.90
C ALA A 140 -10.60 -17.10 11.41
N PHE A 141 -10.64 -15.83 11.00
CA PHE A 141 -10.39 -15.41 9.63
C PHE A 141 -8.97 -15.78 9.15
N ARG A 142 -7.96 -15.56 10.01
CA ARG A 142 -6.57 -15.82 9.68
C ARG A 142 -6.25 -17.30 9.41
N LYS A 143 -7.03 -18.25 9.94
CA LYS A 143 -6.86 -19.68 9.61
C LYS A 143 -6.98 -19.95 8.11
N ILE A 144 -7.76 -19.14 7.41
CA ILE A 144 -7.97 -19.25 5.97
C ILE A 144 -6.99 -18.31 5.24
N SER A 145 -6.97 -17.03 5.60
CA SER A 145 -6.18 -16.05 4.86
C SER A 145 -4.68 -16.25 4.94
N ASP A 146 -4.14 -16.74 6.08
CA ASP A 146 -2.70 -16.95 6.27
C ASP A 146 -2.14 -18.10 5.38
N VAL A 147 -2.99 -18.87 4.69
CA VAL A 147 -2.56 -19.88 3.72
C VAL A 147 -1.89 -19.22 2.50
N HIS A 148 -2.39 -18.07 2.08
CA HIS A 148 -1.96 -17.40 0.85
C HIS A 148 -1.41 -15.99 1.08
N PHE A 149 -1.65 -15.38 2.25
CA PHE A 149 -1.35 -13.97 2.51
C PHE A 149 -0.57 -13.75 3.79
N ASN A 150 0.25 -12.73 3.79
CA ASN A 150 0.86 -12.14 4.98
C ASN A 150 -0.09 -11.10 5.57
N CYS A 151 -0.35 -11.20 6.88
CA CYS A 151 -1.14 -10.23 7.62
C CYS A 151 -0.25 -9.11 8.16
N ILE A 152 -0.52 -7.88 7.75
CA ILE A 152 0.16 -6.66 8.20
C ILE A 152 -0.70 -5.96 9.24
N ASP A 153 -0.16 -5.79 10.45
CA ASP A 153 -0.82 -5.03 11.52
C ASP A 153 -0.75 -3.52 11.20
N ARG A 154 -1.93 -2.93 11.02
CA ARG A 154 -2.08 -1.49 10.76
C ARG A 154 -2.52 -0.70 12.01
N GLY A 155 -2.62 -1.38 13.13
CA GLY A 155 -3.12 -0.86 14.40
C GLY A 155 -4.62 -1.07 14.61
N GLY A 156 -5.06 -1.00 15.86
CA GLY A 156 -6.45 -1.20 16.23
C GLY A 156 -7.06 -2.48 15.66
N THR A 157 -8.23 -2.33 15.09
CA THR A 157 -9.03 -3.41 14.49
C THR A 157 -8.89 -3.51 12.97
N PHE A 158 -7.82 -2.96 12.40
CA PHE A 158 -7.56 -2.91 10.96
C PHE A 158 -6.35 -3.77 10.59
N ARG A 159 -6.50 -4.65 9.58
CA ARG A 159 -5.41 -5.47 9.03
C ARG A 159 -5.39 -5.37 7.50
N GLU A 160 -4.17 -5.36 6.96
CA GLU A 160 -3.91 -5.43 5.53
C GLU A 160 -3.31 -6.79 5.20
N PHE A 161 -3.75 -7.41 4.11
CA PHE A 161 -3.29 -8.72 3.67
C PHE A 161 -2.70 -8.63 2.27
N VAL A 162 -1.48 -9.09 2.14
CA VAL A 162 -0.72 -9.06 0.89
C VAL A 162 -0.26 -10.46 0.56
N PRO A 163 -0.35 -10.92 -0.69
CA PRO A 163 0.07 -12.26 -1.07
C PRO A 163 1.49 -12.60 -0.60
N HIS A 164 1.74 -13.85 -0.27
CA HIS A 164 3.08 -14.31 0.08
C HIS A 164 4.10 -13.98 -1.00
N GLY A 165 5.30 -13.58 -0.60
CA GLY A 165 6.37 -13.19 -1.52
C GLY A 165 6.33 -11.72 -1.95
N TYR A 166 5.27 -10.95 -1.61
CA TYR A 166 5.14 -9.54 -1.99
C TYR A 166 5.18 -8.62 -0.77
N SER A 167 5.79 -7.46 -0.97
CA SER A 167 5.90 -6.39 0.02
C SER A 167 6.38 -5.11 -0.65
N LYS A 168 6.37 -4.00 0.05
CA LYS A 168 7.00 -2.76 -0.44
C LYS A 168 8.50 -2.94 -0.76
N ALA A 169 9.19 -3.86 -0.07
CA ALA A 169 10.60 -4.17 -0.32
C ALA A 169 10.80 -4.94 -1.64
N THR A 170 9.96 -5.94 -1.91
CA THR A 170 10.05 -6.70 -3.18
C THR A 170 9.72 -5.82 -4.37
N GLY A 171 8.81 -4.85 -4.20
CA GLY A 171 8.53 -3.84 -5.21
C GLY A 171 9.73 -2.94 -5.50
N ILE A 172 10.47 -2.53 -4.46
CA ILE A 172 11.74 -1.80 -4.64
C ILE A 172 12.77 -2.67 -5.37
N GLN A 173 12.94 -3.93 -4.95
CA GLN A 173 13.87 -4.83 -5.63
C GLN A 173 13.55 -4.94 -7.12
N PHE A 174 12.27 -5.11 -7.48
CA PHE A 174 11.85 -5.16 -8.88
C PHE A 174 12.26 -3.89 -9.66
N VAL A 175 12.04 -2.71 -9.06
CA VAL A 175 12.41 -1.42 -9.68
C VAL A 175 13.93 -1.29 -9.83
N LEU A 176 14.71 -1.66 -8.80
CA LEU A 176 16.18 -1.64 -8.85
C LEU A 176 16.70 -2.56 -9.96
N ASP A 177 16.19 -3.77 -10.05
CA ASP A 177 16.56 -4.74 -11.09
C ASP A 177 16.21 -4.23 -12.49
N HIS A 178 15.02 -3.62 -12.65
CA HIS A 178 14.57 -3.05 -13.92
C HIS A 178 15.48 -1.93 -14.44
N TYR A 179 15.98 -1.08 -13.53
CA TYR A 179 16.89 0.02 -13.88
C TYR A 179 18.38 -0.32 -13.72
N ASN A 180 18.72 -1.55 -13.33
CA ASN A 180 20.07 -2.00 -13.04
C ASN A 180 20.78 -1.09 -12.01
N LEU A 181 20.11 -0.80 -10.92
CA LEU A 181 20.56 0.03 -9.81
C LEU A 181 20.88 -0.83 -8.59
N SER A 182 21.80 -0.35 -7.73
CA SER A 182 22.11 -1.00 -6.47
C SER A 182 21.25 -0.46 -5.31
N LYS A 183 21.19 -1.20 -4.20
CA LYS A 183 20.48 -0.75 -2.99
C LYS A 183 21.09 0.51 -2.37
N GLU A 184 22.39 0.67 -2.54
CA GLU A 184 23.17 1.80 -2.04
C GLU A 184 22.80 3.11 -2.73
N ASP A 185 22.28 3.03 -3.96
CA ASP A 185 21.82 4.18 -4.74
C ASP A 185 20.35 4.57 -4.43
N ALA A 186 19.65 3.75 -3.64
CA ALA A 186 18.22 3.92 -3.38
C ALA A 186 17.93 4.42 -1.97
N TYR A 187 16.91 5.27 -1.86
CA TYR A 187 16.42 5.84 -0.60
C TYR A 187 14.94 5.54 -0.44
N ALA A 188 14.53 5.08 0.74
CA ALA A 188 13.11 4.87 1.07
C ALA A 188 12.65 5.83 2.17
N PHE A 189 11.48 6.42 1.97
CA PHE A 189 10.80 7.30 2.93
C PHE A 189 9.52 6.60 3.43
N GLY A 190 9.34 6.50 4.74
CA GLY A 190 8.17 5.85 5.31
C GLY A 190 7.71 6.46 6.63
N ASP A 191 6.47 6.13 7.03
CA ASP A 191 5.85 6.67 8.24
C ASP A 191 5.03 5.65 9.04
N SER A 192 4.93 4.39 8.57
CA SER A 192 4.03 3.42 9.20
C SER A 192 4.53 1.96 9.11
N ASN A 193 3.86 1.05 9.82
CA ASN A 193 4.27 -0.35 9.90
C ASN A 193 4.40 -1.08 8.55
N ASN A 194 3.58 -0.75 7.55
CA ASN A 194 3.70 -1.36 6.23
C ASN A 194 4.93 -0.86 5.45
N ASP A 195 5.61 0.20 5.93
CA ASP A 195 6.86 0.68 5.37
C ASP A 195 8.07 -0.07 5.92
N LEU A 196 7.93 -0.73 7.08
CA LEU A 196 9.03 -1.41 7.74
C LEU A 196 9.80 -2.39 6.83
N PRO A 197 9.16 -3.18 5.95
CA PRO A 197 9.89 -4.03 5.02
C PRO A 197 10.84 -3.22 4.11
N MET A 198 10.39 -2.10 3.52
CA MET A 198 11.24 -1.29 2.64
C MET A 198 12.29 -0.50 3.42
N LEU A 199 11.95 0.02 4.61
CA LEU A 199 12.89 0.76 5.46
C LEU A 199 14.02 -0.14 6.00
N SER A 200 13.72 -1.43 6.26
CA SER A 200 14.72 -2.41 6.66
C SER A 200 15.52 -3.00 5.50
N TYR A 201 14.99 -2.90 4.28
CA TYR A 201 15.60 -3.47 3.07
C TYR A 201 16.71 -2.59 2.51
N LEU A 202 16.53 -1.26 2.57
CA LEU A 202 17.49 -0.30 2.04
C LEU A 202 18.42 0.26 3.13
N PRO A 203 19.73 0.39 2.85
CA PRO A 203 20.65 1.04 3.78
C PRO A 203 20.31 2.53 4.01
N ASN A 204 19.81 3.20 2.97
CA ASN A 204 19.40 4.61 3.04
C ASN A 204 17.89 4.72 3.31
N SER A 205 17.50 4.55 4.55
CA SER A 205 16.10 4.58 4.99
C SER A 205 15.81 5.82 5.82
N VAL A 206 14.65 6.43 5.57
CA VAL A 206 14.21 7.70 6.17
C VAL A 206 12.84 7.54 6.80
N ALA A 207 12.74 7.74 8.11
CA ALA A 207 11.45 7.86 8.78
C ALA A 207 10.99 9.32 8.82
N MET A 208 9.71 9.54 8.51
CA MET A 208 9.08 10.84 8.71
C MET A 208 8.99 11.16 10.20
N GLY A 209 9.21 12.42 10.62
CA GLY A 209 9.18 12.84 12.02
C GLY A 209 7.83 12.65 12.75
N ASN A 210 6.79 12.30 12.00
CA ASN A 210 5.47 11.90 12.52
C ASN A 210 5.19 10.41 12.34
N ALA A 211 6.21 9.58 12.09
CA ALA A 211 6.03 8.15 11.90
C ALA A 211 5.46 7.46 13.15
N TYR A 212 4.63 6.44 12.90
CA TYR A 212 4.03 5.62 13.96
C TYR A 212 4.04 4.13 13.56
N PRO A 213 4.42 3.25 14.48
CA PRO A 213 4.84 3.49 15.88
C PRO A 213 6.26 4.12 15.97
N ALA A 214 6.56 4.75 17.11
CA ALA A 214 7.85 5.41 17.32
C ALA A 214 9.07 4.45 17.20
N SER A 215 8.86 3.14 17.36
CA SER A 215 9.90 2.12 17.14
C SER A 215 10.44 2.06 15.72
N LEU A 216 9.78 2.71 14.75
CA LEU A 216 10.31 2.90 13.39
C LEU A 216 11.58 3.77 13.38
N PHE A 217 11.71 4.70 14.32
CA PHE A 217 12.91 5.57 14.40
C PHE A 217 14.19 4.78 14.65
N ASP A 218 14.10 3.66 15.38
CA ASP A 218 15.27 2.78 15.67
C ASP A 218 15.64 1.87 14.49
N ARG A 219 14.87 1.91 13.40
CA ARG A 219 14.99 1.02 12.25
C ARG A 219 15.47 1.70 10.98
N VAL A 220 15.80 2.98 11.05
CA VAL A 220 16.16 3.80 9.88
C VAL A 220 17.50 4.46 10.05
N SER A 221 18.14 4.81 8.94
CA SER A 221 19.41 5.53 8.94
C SER A 221 19.24 7.03 9.23
N PHE A 222 18.06 7.59 8.98
CA PHE A 222 17.78 9.01 9.18
C PHE A 222 16.33 9.27 9.58
N VAL A 223 16.10 10.20 10.50
CA VAL A 223 14.76 10.69 10.84
C VAL A 223 14.65 12.14 10.36
N THR A 224 13.72 12.36 9.43
CA THR A 224 13.46 13.71 8.91
C THR A 224 12.40 14.44 9.74
N LYS A 225 12.04 15.66 9.32
CA LYS A 225 10.97 16.45 9.93
C LYS A 225 9.60 15.81 9.68
N LYS A 226 8.57 16.29 10.37
CA LYS A 226 7.19 15.87 10.12
C LYS A 226 6.75 16.27 8.70
N ALA A 227 5.75 15.58 8.18
CA ALA A 227 5.15 15.92 6.88
C ALA A 227 4.63 17.38 6.84
N SER A 228 4.07 17.87 7.97
CA SER A 228 3.61 19.25 8.13
C SER A 228 4.74 20.29 8.27
N GLU A 229 5.97 19.83 8.43
CA GLU A 229 7.19 20.65 8.60
C GLU A 229 8.16 20.47 7.42
N ASP A 230 7.61 20.18 6.24
CA ASP A 230 8.34 20.01 4.98
C ASP A 230 9.37 18.86 4.99
N GLY A 231 9.12 17.79 5.77
CA GLY A 231 10.07 16.71 6.02
C GLY A 231 10.62 16.04 4.77
N ILE A 232 9.82 15.85 3.71
CA ILE A 232 10.30 15.28 2.43
C ILE A 232 11.31 16.23 1.76
N ALA A 233 10.98 17.52 1.65
CA ALA A 233 11.86 18.51 1.05
C ALA A 233 13.16 18.64 1.83
N PHE A 234 13.07 18.69 3.17
CA PHE A 234 14.24 18.75 4.05
C PHE A 234 15.18 17.55 3.87
N ALA A 235 14.65 16.33 3.78
CA ALA A 235 15.49 15.16 3.58
C ALA A 235 16.10 15.10 2.17
N LEU A 236 15.35 15.46 1.13
CA LEU A 236 15.91 15.54 -0.23
C LEU A 236 17.04 16.57 -0.34
N GLU A 237 16.96 17.69 0.37
CA GLU A 237 18.03 18.67 0.48
C GLU A 237 19.21 18.11 1.26
N HIS A 238 18.98 17.48 2.42
CA HIS A 238 20.01 16.86 3.26
C HIS A 238 20.86 15.85 2.50
N PHE A 239 20.25 15.04 1.64
CA PHE A 239 20.94 14.05 0.82
C PHE A 239 21.43 14.60 -0.53
N SER A 240 21.38 15.92 -0.75
CA SER A 240 21.88 16.59 -1.96
C SER A 240 21.17 16.19 -3.26
N PHE A 241 19.87 15.87 -3.18
CA PHE A 241 19.04 15.60 -4.37
C PHE A 241 18.51 16.86 -5.03
N LEU A 242 18.56 18.03 -4.33
CA LEU A 242 18.00 19.29 -4.81
C LEU A 242 19.02 20.21 -5.45
#